data_e6a04fa3799cb1d15d4f5b90e85fd992
#
_entry.id   e6a04fa3799cb1d15d4f5b90e85fd992
#
_cell.length_a   1.000
_cell.length_b   1.000
_cell.length_c   1.000
_cell.angle_alpha   90.00
_cell.angle_beta   90.00
_cell.angle_gamma   90.00
#
_symmetry.space_group_name_H-M   'P 1'
#
loop_
_entity.id
_entity.type
_entity.pdbx_description
1 polymer ?
#
loop_
_entity_poly.entity_id
_entity_poly.type
_entity_poly.pdbx_seq_one_letter_code
_entity_poly.pdbx_strand_id
1 'polypeptide(L)'
;KLENGQYKIFIKKGDRFSYIDKRSPANHKIMVGATVAKNLQRQSGNIPLYSDNVNIKLKQVFHEFDFLISQGLGFDRSFETIGEELKATYQETQHQLDKLDTKILEYVETTKTLPYEDTSIRDTIKNLTKERDDLRDTLYKVDKNIQYYQKSEQRLEAYQKNQSPKHKARDDDFEI
;
A
#
# COMPACT_ATOMS: atom_id res chain seq x y z
N LYS A 1 -31.79 -3.56 12.58
CA LYS A 1 -32.65 -2.42 12.20
C LYS A 1 -31.93 -1.15 12.67
N LEU A 2 -31.79 -0.15 11.82
CA LEU A 2 -31.28 1.15 12.22
C LEU A 2 -32.39 1.99 12.80
N GLU A 3 -32.08 3.04 13.60
CA GLU A 3 -33.05 3.91 14.25
C GLU A 3 -34.05 4.56 13.28
N ASN A 4 -33.61 4.83 12.04
CA ASN A 4 -34.43 5.38 10.96
C ASN A 4 -35.32 4.34 10.22
N GLY A 5 -35.45 3.13 10.75
CA GLY A 5 -36.23 2.05 10.13
C GLY A 5 -35.54 1.30 9.02
N GLN A 6 -34.35 1.70 8.61
CA GLN A 6 -33.56 1.02 7.58
C GLN A 6 -32.86 -0.23 8.13
N TYR A 7 -32.44 -1.12 7.23
CA TYR A 7 -31.68 -2.31 7.57
C TYR A 7 -30.27 -2.21 7.00
N LYS A 8 -29.29 -2.56 7.83
CA LYS A 8 -27.90 -2.74 7.38
C LYS A 8 -27.70 -4.22 7.10
N ILE A 9 -27.43 -4.55 5.85
CA ILE A 9 -27.19 -5.92 5.40
C ILE A 9 -25.71 -6.07 5.11
N PHE A 10 -25.09 -7.09 5.69
CA PHE A 10 -23.68 -7.43 5.43
C PHE A 10 -23.64 -8.60 4.47
N ILE A 11 -22.98 -8.41 3.31
CA ILE A 11 -22.76 -9.42 2.30
C ILE A 11 -21.25 -9.53 2.05
N LYS A 12 -20.67 -10.68 2.39
CA LYS A 12 -19.25 -10.94 2.10
C LYS A 12 -19.09 -11.34 0.63
N LYS A 13 -17.96 -10.99 0.03
CA LYS A 13 -17.66 -11.28 -1.39
C LYS A 13 -17.80 -12.75 -1.74
N GLY A 14 -17.42 -13.66 -0.82
CA GLY A 14 -17.47 -15.11 -0.99
C GLY A 14 -18.78 -15.78 -0.56
N ASP A 15 -19.74 -15.05 0.02
CA ASP A 15 -21.01 -15.62 0.43
C ASP A 15 -21.76 -16.17 -0.78
N ARG A 16 -22.46 -17.28 -0.58
CA ARG A 16 -23.29 -17.92 -1.61
C ARG A 16 -24.75 -17.80 -1.22
N PHE A 17 -25.53 -17.25 -2.13
CA PHE A 17 -26.97 -17.06 -1.97
C PHE A 17 -27.71 -17.95 -2.96
N SER A 18 -28.57 -18.79 -2.46
CA SER A 18 -29.50 -19.56 -3.29
C SER A 18 -30.74 -18.71 -3.58
N TYR A 19 -31.19 -18.68 -4.82
CA TYR A 19 -32.44 -18.02 -5.19
C TYR A 19 -33.22 -18.88 -6.20
N ILE A 20 -34.52 -18.69 -6.21
CA ILE A 20 -35.42 -19.35 -7.15
C ILE A 20 -35.66 -18.39 -8.31
N ASP A 21 -35.33 -18.82 -9.52
CA ASP A 21 -35.65 -18.06 -10.73
C ASP A 21 -37.16 -18.14 -11.00
N LYS A 22 -37.85 -16.99 -10.95
CA LYS A 22 -39.29 -16.92 -11.22
C LYS A 22 -39.71 -17.49 -12.59
N ARG A 23 -38.78 -17.49 -13.54
CA ARG A 23 -39.02 -18.04 -14.89
C ARG A 23 -38.82 -19.55 -14.95
N SER A 24 -38.16 -20.12 -13.97
CA SER A 24 -37.88 -21.56 -13.88
C SER A 24 -37.86 -21.99 -12.42
N PRO A 25 -39.03 -22.05 -11.74
CA PRO A 25 -39.13 -22.30 -10.29
C PRO A 25 -38.48 -23.58 -9.79
N ALA A 26 -38.32 -24.59 -10.68
CA ALA A 26 -37.66 -25.84 -10.36
C ALA A 26 -36.13 -25.71 -10.24
N ASN A 27 -35.54 -24.63 -10.70
CA ASN A 27 -34.10 -24.44 -10.72
C ASN A 27 -33.62 -23.48 -9.65
N HIS A 28 -32.99 -24.03 -8.62
CA HIS A 28 -32.22 -23.25 -7.69
C HIS A 28 -30.92 -22.78 -8.33
N LYS A 29 -30.71 -21.48 -8.36
CA LYS A 29 -29.47 -20.86 -8.82
C LYS A 29 -28.68 -20.31 -7.65
N ILE A 30 -27.35 -20.39 -7.73
CA ILE A 30 -26.45 -19.85 -6.74
C ILE A 30 -25.84 -18.56 -7.27
N MET A 31 -25.88 -17.51 -6.46
CA MET A 31 -25.26 -16.22 -6.77
C MET A 31 -24.23 -15.87 -5.68
N VAL A 32 -23.05 -15.42 -6.08
CA VAL A 32 -22.03 -14.98 -5.13
C VAL A 32 -22.34 -13.58 -4.58
N GLY A 33 -21.92 -13.32 -3.34
CA GLY A 33 -22.21 -12.08 -2.61
C GLY A 33 -21.89 -10.81 -3.38
N ALA A 34 -20.78 -10.78 -4.13
CA ALA A 34 -20.43 -9.65 -4.98
C ALA A 34 -21.49 -9.33 -6.05
N THR A 35 -22.12 -10.36 -6.63
CA THR A 35 -23.17 -10.20 -7.64
C THR A 35 -24.49 -9.77 -6.99
N VAL A 36 -24.82 -10.33 -5.81
CA VAL A 36 -25.99 -9.94 -5.03
C VAL A 36 -25.91 -8.45 -4.64
N ALA A 37 -24.76 -8.00 -4.14
CA ALA A 37 -24.54 -6.61 -3.78
C ALA A 37 -24.70 -5.65 -4.96
N LYS A 38 -24.14 -6.00 -6.15
CA LYS A 38 -24.32 -5.21 -7.38
C LYS A 38 -25.78 -5.12 -7.83
N ASN A 39 -26.51 -6.23 -7.72
CA ASN A 39 -27.92 -6.27 -8.13
C ASN A 39 -28.78 -5.43 -7.18
N LEU A 40 -28.55 -5.51 -5.88
CA LEU A 40 -29.24 -4.67 -4.89
C LEU A 40 -28.95 -3.19 -5.12
N GLN A 41 -27.72 -2.82 -5.43
CA GLN A 41 -27.34 -1.44 -5.76
C GLN A 41 -28.08 -0.93 -7.00
N ARG A 42 -28.19 -1.75 -8.07
CA ARG A 42 -28.90 -1.38 -9.29
C ARG A 42 -30.39 -1.20 -9.09
N GLN A 43 -31.00 -1.97 -8.18
CA GLN A 43 -32.45 -1.91 -7.93
C GLN A 43 -32.84 -0.76 -7.02
N SER A 44 -31.98 -0.36 -6.11
CA SER A 44 -32.31 0.61 -5.07
C SER A 44 -31.78 2.02 -5.30
N GLY A 45 -30.96 2.22 -6.35
CA GLY A 45 -30.46 3.53 -6.80
C GLY A 45 -29.56 4.30 -5.84
N ASN A 46 -29.64 4.03 -4.54
CA ASN A 46 -28.99 4.84 -3.48
C ASN A 46 -28.51 4.06 -2.26
N ILE A 47 -28.29 2.75 -2.35
CA ILE A 47 -27.69 2.04 -1.22
C ILE A 47 -26.17 2.22 -1.26
N PRO A 48 -25.56 2.89 -0.27
CA PRO A 48 -24.11 2.94 -0.19
C PRO A 48 -23.58 1.52 0.07
N LEU A 49 -22.87 0.97 -0.92
CA LEU A 49 -22.13 -0.27 -0.72
C LEU A 49 -20.84 0.07 0.03
N TYR A 50 -20.81 -0.28 1.30
CA TYR A 50 -19.55 -0.39 2.03
C TYR A 50 -18.85 -1.66 1.53
N SER A 51 -18.04 -1.54 0.46
CA SER A 51 -17.23 -2.66 -0.01
C SER A 51 -16.07 -2.90 0.95
N ASP A 52 -15.62 -4.16 1.07
CA ASP A 52 -14.38 -4.49 1.79
C ASP A 52 -13.17 -3.66 1.30
N ASN A 53 -13.24 -3.15 0.06
CA ASN A 53 -12.24 -2.22 -0.47
C ASN A 53 -12.16 -0.88 0.30
N VAL A 54 -13.25 -0.42 0.92
CA VAL A 54 -13.22 0.77 1.80
C VAL A 54 -12.47 0.44 3.07
N ASN A 55 -12.73 -0.73 3.67
CA ASN A 55 -12.01 -1.16 4.87
C ASN A 55 -10.53 -1.42 4.61
N ILE A 56 -10.18 -1.97 3.44
CA ILE A 56 -8.79 -2.17 3.01
C ILE A 56 -8.11 -0.81 2.81
N LYS A 57 -8.75 0.13 2.12
CA LYS A 57 -8.23 1.48 1.93
C LYS A 57 -8.06 2.22 3.26
N LEU A 58 -9.02 2.10 4.18
CA LEU A 58 -8.93 2.71 5.51
C LEU A 58 -7.77 2.11 6.31
N LYS A 59 -7.62 0.80 6.32
CA LYS A 59 -6.49 0.14 6.98
C LYS A 59 -5.14 0.59 6.40
N GLN A 60 -5.05 0.74 5.07
CA GLN A 60 -3.84 1.25 4.43
C GLN A 60 -3.53 2.68 4.87
N VAL A 61 -4.54 3.55 4.95
CA VAL A 61 -4.37 4.94 5.45
C VAL A 61 -3.90 4.95 6.89
N PHE A 62 -4.45 4.10 7.76
CA PHE A 62 -3.99 3.98 9.13
C PHE A 62 -2.54 3.51 9.22
N HIS A 63 -2.14 2.51 8.46
CA HIS A 63 -0.74 2.06 8.43
C HIS A 63 0.23 3.14 7.93
N GLU A 64 -0.18 3.91 6.92
CA GLU A 64 0.62 5.03 6.42
C GLU A 64 0.75 6.13 7.48
N PHE A 65 -0.32 6.43 8.19
CA PHE A 65 -0.34 7.43 9.26
C PHE A 65 0.48 6.96 10.47
N ASP A 66 0.28 5.71 10.91
CA ASP A 66 1.05 5.11 12.01
C ASP A 66 2.55 5.12 11.69
N PHE A 67 2.90 4.85 10.43
CA PHE A 67 4.29 4.95 9.97
C PHE A 67 4.82 6.38 10.12
N LEU A 68 4.12 7.40 9.63
CA LEU A 68 4.58 8.79 9.73
C LEU A 68 4.71 9.26 11.18
N ILE A 69 3.77 8.91 12.04
CA ILE A 69 3.85 9.19 13.49
C ILE A 69 5.07 8.50 14.11
N SER A 70 5.34 7.25 13.74
CA SER A 70 6.51 6.52 14.22
C SER A 70 7.84 7.15 13.78
N GLN A 71 7.83 7.91 12.67
CA GLN A 71 8.98 8.70 12.20
C GLN A 71 9.08 10.09 12.87
N GLY A 72 8.19 10.42 13.80
CA GLY A 72 8.22 11.69 14.54
C GLY A 72 7.45 12.82 13.86
N LEU A 73 6.59 12.54 12.88
CA LEU A 73 5.78 13.57 12.23
C LEU A 73 4.91 14.32 13.26
N GLY A 74 5.02 15.64 13.26
CA GLY A 74 4.26 16.52 14.14
C GLY A 74 4.84 16.68 15.55
N PHE A 75 5.95 16.02 15.87
CA PHE A 75 6.69 16.21 17.13
C PHE A 75 7.96 17.02 16.92
N ASP A 76 8.92 16.47 16.22
CA ASP A 76 10.26 17.04 16.01
C ASP A 76 10.69 17.05 14.54
N ARG A 77 9.90 16.44 13.65
CA ARG A 77 10.21 16.31 12.23
C ARG A 77 9.10 16.82 11.33
N SER A 78 9.52 17.46 10.24
CA SER A 78 8.61 17.83 9.15
C SER A 78 8.40 16.67 8.19
N PHE A 79 7.35 16.76 7.39
CA PHE A 79 7.06 15.76 6.36
C PHE A 79 8.20 15.68 5.33
N GLU A 80 8.75 16.83 4.92
CA GLU A 80 9.86 16.94 3.98
C GLU A 80 11.12 16.27 4.54
N THR A 81 11.46 16.53 5.81
CA THR A 81 12.63 15.93 6.49
C THR A 81 12.56 14.41 6.49
N ILE A 82 11.37 13.85 6.77
CA ILE A 82 11.17 12.40 6.73
C ILE A 82 11.42 11.86 5.32
N GLY A 83 10.92 12.55 4.29
CA GLY A 83 11.11 12.17 2.90
C GLY A 83 12.58 12.19 2.45
N GLU A 84 13.34 13.20 2.86
CA GLU A 84 14.77 13.32 2.58
C GLU A 84 15.57 12.22 3.27
N GLU A 85 15.31 11.96 4.54
CA GLU A 85 15.97 10.91 5.32
C GLU A 85 15.71 9.51 4.74
N LEU A 86 14.48 9.23 4.30
CA LEU A 86 14.15 7.96 3.65
C LEU A 86 14.91 7.77 2.35
N LYS A 87 14.99 8.83 1.52
CA LYS A 87 15.76 8.80 0.25
C LYS A 87 17.26 8.60 0.53
N ALA A 88 17.81 9.32 1.51
CA ALA A 88 19.21 9.20 1.89
C ALA A 88 19.51 7.77 2.40
N THR A 89 18.66 7.22 3.26
CA THR A 89 18.81 5.86 3.78
C THR A 89 18.74 4.81 2.65
N TYR A 90 17.84 5.00 1.69
CA TYR A 90 17.75 4.12 0.52
C TYR A 90 19.04 4.14 -0.30
N GLN A 91 19.54 5.33 -0.63
CA GLN A 91 20.75 5.50 -1.42
C GLN A 91 21.97 4.91 -0.71
N GLU A 92 22.12 5.15 0.58
CA GLU A 92 23.23 4.60 1.37
C GLU A 92 23.16 3.06 1.43
N THR A 93 21.97 2.50 1.70
CA THR A 93 21.79 1.03 1.74
C THR A 93 22.08 0.39 0.37
N GLN A 94 21.62 1.02 -0.71
CA GLN A 94 21.91 0.58 -2.08
C GLN A 94 23.42 0.60 -2.37
N HIS A 95 24.11 1.68 -1.98
CA HIS A 95 25.55 1.78 -2.16
C HIS A 95 26.33 0.72 -1.37
N GLN A 96 25.91 0.44 -0.14
CA GLN A 96 26.50 -0.64 0.67
C GLN A 96 26.29 -2.00 0.01
N LEU A 97 25.10 -2.25 -0.54
CA LEU A 97 24.78 -3.47 -1.27
C LEU A 97 25.67 -3.65 -2.50
N ASP A 98 25.85 -2.60 -3.31
CA ASP A 98 26.69 -2.63 -4.51
C ASP A 98 28.17 -2.90 -4.18
N LYS A 99 28.68 -2.28 -3.10
CA LYS A 99 30.02 -2.55 -2.58
C LYS A 99 30.19 -4.02 -2.14
N LEU A 100 29.17 -4.55 -1.50
CA LEU A 100 29.20 -5.92 -0.99
C LEU A 100 29.14 -6.93 -2.13
N ASP A 101 28.27 -6.70 -3.12
CA ASP A 101 28.21 -7.54 -4.32
C ASP A 101 29.56 -7.54 -5.08
N THR A 102 30.22 -6.38 -5.19
CA THR A 102 31.56 -6.29 -5.78
C THR A 102 32.57 -7.13 -5.00
N LYS A 103 32.61 -7.01 -3.68
CA LYS A 103 33.51 -7.82 -2.83
C LYS A 103 33.25 -9.32 -2.99
N ILE A 104 31.99 -9.74 -3.00
CA ILE A 104 31.62 -11.14 -3.17
C ILE A 104 32.16 -11.65 -4.52
N LEU A 105 32.00 -10.89 -5.60
CA LEU A 105 32.53 -11.24 -6.92
C LEU A 105 34.05 -11.39 -6.91
N GLU A 106 34.80 -10.47 -6.28
CA GLU A 106 36.24 -10.55 -6.11
C GLU A 106 36.68 -11.83 -5.40
N TYR A 107 36.02 -12.17 -4.30
CA TYR A 107 36.32 -13.40 -3.58
C TYR A 107 35.95 -14.65 -4.38
N VAL A 108 34.85 -14.65 -5.12
CA VAL A 108 34.45 -15.75 -6.00
C VAL A 108 35.50 -15.96 -7.10
N GLU A 109 36.02 -14.90 -7.72
CA GLU A 109 37.09 -15.02 -8.69
C GLU A 109 38.39 -15.59 -8.08
N THR A 110 38.73 -15.17 -6.87
CA THR A 110 39.90 -15.69 -6.12
C THR A 110 39.77 -17.18 -5.85
N THR A 111 38.55 -17.70 -5.57
CA THR A 111 38.37 -19.14 -5.31
C THR A 111 38.67 -20.02 -6.53
N LYS A 112 38.65 -19.48 -7.74
CA LYS A 112 38.98 -20.24 -8.95
C LYS A 112 40.46 -20.61 -9.04
N THR A 113 41.30 -19.87 -8.34
CA THR A 113 42.78 -20.05 -8.35
C THR A 113 43.33 -20.78 -7.13
N LEU A 114 42.49 -21.07 -6.11
CA LEU A 114 42.90 -21.64 -4.85
C LEU A 114 42.68 -23.17 -4.80
N PRO A 115 43.52 -23.89 -4.02
CA PRO A 115 43.31 -25.30 -3.75
C PRO A 115 41.91 -25.55 -3.12
N TYR A 116 41.32 -26.69 -3.45
CA TYR A 116 39.98 -27.06 -2.95
C TYR A 116 39.90 -27.15 -1.41
N GLU A 117 41.00 -27.39 -0.76
CA GLU A 117 41.14 -27.58 0.69
C GLU A 117 41.09 -26.28 1.49
N ASP A 118 41.25 -25.12 0.84
CA ASP A 118 41.16 -23.82 1.52
C ASP A 118 39.70 -23.38 1.71
N THR A 119 39.21 -23.59 2.95
CA THR A 119 37.82 -23.24 3.32
C THR A 119 37.66 -21.78 3.75
N SER A 120 38.73 -21.07 4.06
CA SER A 120 38.70 -19.73 4.68
C SER A 120 37.99 -18.70 3.80
N ILE A 121 38.24 -18.68 2.51
CA ILE A 121 37.59 -17.79 1.55
C ILE A 121 36.12 -18.17 1.34
N ARG A 122 35.79 -19.47 1.36
CA ARG A 122 34.40 -19.92 1.24
C ARG A 122 33.57 -19.48 2.44
N ASP A 123 34.12 -19.55 3.65
CA ASP A 123 33.44 -19.05 4.85
C ASP A 123 33.27 -17.53 4.82
N THR A 124 34.26 -16.81 4.29
CA THR A 124 34.17 -15.37 4.04
C THR A 124 33.03 -15.04 3.06
N ILE A 125 32.94 -15.72 1.92
CA ILE A 125 31.87 -15.55 0.92
C ILE A 125 30.50 -15.83 1.57
N LYS A 126 30.40 -16.88 2.38
CA LYS A 126 29.16 -17.23 3.07
C LYS A 126 28.71 -16.11 4.03
N ASN A 127 29.64 -15.54 4.79
CA ASN A 127 29.35 -14.45 5.71
C ASN A 127 28.93 -13.17 4.97
N LEU A 128 29.66 -12.81 3.91
CA LEU A 128 29.33 -11.66 3.06
C LEU A 128 27.96 -11.84 2.35
N THR A 129 27.64 -13.08 1.93
CA THR A 129 26.34 -13.38 1.32
C THR A 129 25.21 -13.19 2.33
N LYS A 130 25.41 -13.60 3.60
CA LYS A 130 24.44 -13.36 4.66
C LYS A 130 24.25 -11.86 4.93
N GLU A 131 25.34 -11.10 5.03
CA GLU A 131 25.29 -9.65 5.19
C GLU A 131 24.55 -8.97 4.04
N ARG A 132 24.79 -9.42 2.80
CA ARG A 132 24.08 -8.96 1.60
C ARG A 132 22.57 -9.21 1.70
N ASP A 133 22.17 -10.39 2.15
CA ASP A 133 20.76 -10.74 2.28
C ASP A 133 20.08 -9.88 3.37
N ASP A 134 20.75 -9.61 4.50
CA ASP A 134 20.29 -8.70 5.55
C ASP A 134 20.14 -7.25 5.03
N LEU A 135 21.08 -6.80 4.19
CA LEU A 135 20.95 -5.46 3.53
C LEU A 135 19.82 -5.42 2.52
N ARG A 136 19.57 -6.49 1.77
CA ARG A 136 18.42 -6.57 0.84
C ARG A 136 17.09 -6.50 1.59
N ASP A 137 16.99 -7.17 2.72
CA ASP A 137 15.80 -7.09 3.58
C ASP A 137 15.60 -5.67 4.13
N THR A 138 16.69 -4.99 4.48
CA THR A 138 16.65 -3.61 4.93
C THR A 138 16.21 -2.68 3.80
N LEU A 139 16.78 -2.83 2.60
CA LEU A 139 16.41 -2.06 1.42
C LEU A 139 14.92 -2.23 1.08
N TYR A 140 14.42 -3.46 1.14
CA TYR A 140 13.00 -3.74 0.93
C TYR A 140 12.10 -3.01 1.94
N LYS A 141 12.49 -2.98 3.22
CA LYS A 141 11.75 -2.25 4.27
C LYS A 141 11.75 -0.74 4.00
N VAL A 142 12.91 -0.19 3.64
CA VAL A 142 13.03 1.25 3.30
C VAL A 142 12.21 1.60 2.08
N ASP A 143 12.25 0.79 1.02
CA ASP A 143 11.43 0.98 -0.18
C ASP A 143 9.92 1.00 0.17
N LYS A 144 9.48 0.08 1.02
CA LYS A 144 8.10 0.05 1.50
C LYS A 144 7.71 1.31 2.28
N ASN A 145 8.62 1.83 3.08
CA ASN A 145 8.43 3.08 3.82
C ASN A 145 8.35 4.29 2.87
N ILE A 146 9.18 4.31 1.82
CA ILE A 146 9.10 5.32 0.75
C ILE A 146 7.75 5.27 0.05
N GLN A 147 7.22 4.09 -0.24
CA GLN A 147 5.89 3.94 -0.84
C GLN A 147 4.78 4.47 0.07
N TYR A 148 4.87 4.28 1.39
CA TYR A 148 3.92 4.87 2.35
C TYR A 148 4.02 6.39 2.35
N TYR A 149 5.23 6.94 2.38
CA TYR A 149 5.48 8.37 2.30
C TYR A 149 4.87 8.98 1.03
N GLN A 150 5.18 8.42 -0.15
CA GLN A 150 4.68 8.91 -1.44
C GLN A 150 3.15 8.89 -1.53
N LYS A 151 2.49 7.86 -0.99
CA LYS A 151 1.02 7.81 -0.95
C LYS A 151 0.43 8.90 -0.06
N SER A 152 1.08 9.17 1.07
CA SER A 152 0.67 10.25 1.99
C SER A 152 0.86 11.62 1.35
N GLU A 153 1.97 11.83 0.64
CA GLU A 153 2.26 13.04 -0.13
C GLU A 153 1.18 13.31 -1.19
N GLN A 154 0.85 12.31 -2.00
CA GLN A 154 -0.22 12.41 -3.00
C GLN A 154 -1.58 12.77 -2.40
N ARG A 155 -1.90 12.26 -1.22
CA ARG A 155 -3.14 12.61 -0.51
C ARG A 155 -3.13 14.03 0.01
N LEU A 156 -2.00 14.47 0.54
CA LEU A 156 -1.84 15.86 1.00
C LEU A 156 -2.01 16.85 -0.14
N GLU A 157 -1.37 16.60 -1.27
CA GLU A 157 -1.53 17.41 -2.49
C GLU A 157 -2.96 17.44 -2.99
N ALA A 158 -3.64 16.27 -3.03
CA ALA A 158 -5.03 16.19 -3.46
C ALA A 158 -5.95 16.98 -2.51
N TYR A 159 -5.69 16.94 -1.21
CA TYR A 159 -6.43 17.71 -0.22
C TYR A 159 -6.23 19.22 -0.40
N GLN A 160 -4.99 19.67 -0.61
CA GLN A 160 -4.67 21.09 -0.85
C GLN A 160 -5.33 21.61 -2.13
N LYS A 161 -5.30 20.82 -3.23
CA LYS A 161 -5.97 21.19 -4.49
C LYS A 161 -7.49 21.32 -4.33
N ASN A 162 -8.10 20.51 -3.49
CA ASN A 162 -9.55 20.56 -3.25
C ASN A 162 -9.94 21.72 -2.31
N GLN A 163 -9.01 22.22 -1.50
CA GLN A 163 -9.25 23.37 -0.62
C GLN A 163 -8.97 24.72 -1.27
N SER A 164 -8.29 24.77 -2.42
CA SER A 164 -8.11 26.00 -3.16
C SER A 164 -9.49 26.53 -3.57
N PRO A 165 -9.92 27.71 -3.09
CA PRO A 165 -11.22 28.24 -3.42
C PRO A 165 -11.30 28.40 -4.92
N LYS A 166 -12.24 27.72 -5.57
CA LYS A 166 -12.69 28.08 -6.89
C LYS A 166 -13.32 29.46 -6.71
N HIS A 167 -12.57 30.51 -6.90
CA HIS A 167 -13.14 31.82 -7.16
C HIS A 167 -14.02 31.67 -8.41
N LYS A 168 -15.29 31.34 -8.21
CA LYS A 168 -16.33 31.71 -9.14
C LYS A 168 -16.36 33.24 -9.08
N ALA A 169 -15.76 33.88 -10.07
CA ALA A 169 -16.14 35.24 -10.41
C ALA A 169 -17.67 35.21 -10.61
N ARG A 170 -18.40 35.72 -9.63
CA ARG A 170 -19.76 36.19 -9.86
C ARG A 170 -19.58 37.51 -10.58
N ASP A 171 -19.76 37.46 -11.86
CA ASP A 171 -20.12 38.64 -12.62
C ASP A 171 -21.52 39.06 -12.13
N ASP A 172 -21.53 39.90 -11.10
CA ASP A 172 -22.70 40.65 -10.70
C ASP A 172 -22.71 41.91 -11.57
N ASP A 173 -23.05 41.75 -12.85
CA ASP A 173 -23.55 42.86 -13.67
C ASP A 173 -24.99 43.11 -13.25
N PHE A 174 -25.17 43.95 -12.24
CA PHE A 174 -26.41 44.70 -12.01
C PHE A 174 -26.23 46.05 -12.70
N GLU A 175 -26.68 46.16 -13.95
CA GLU A 175 -27.05 47.43 -14.55
C GLU A 175 -28.41 47.87 -14.00
N ILE A 176 -28.47 49.12 -13.51
CA ILE A 176 -29.66 49.86 -13.11
C ILE A 176 -30.18 50.61 -14.35
#